data_876fda32e7382e5a83c10f530ef84672
#
_entry.id   876fda32e7382e5a83c10f530ef84672
#
_cell.length_a   1.000
_cell.length_b   1.000
_cell.length_c   1.000
_cell.angle_alpha   90.00
_cell.angle_beta   90.00
_cell.angle_gamma   90.00
#
_symmetry.space_group_name_H-M   'P 1'
#
loop_
_entity.id
_entity.type
_entity.pdbx_description
1 polymer ?
#
loop_
_entity_poly.entity_id
_entity_poly.type
_entity_poly.pdbx_seq_one_letter_code
_entity_poly.pdbx_strand_id
1 'polypeptide(L)'
;MIGMKTVEVTVPKDGKTLTVRLHDDTQTLDEVVVVAYGQQKKVSVTGSISAVGNRELKQGPTSSVTNSLTGRIPGLVTRQTSGRPGEDAAALYIRGRATVNDASPLIMVDGIERDFSQIDPDEIESISVLKDASATAVYGVRGANGVILVTTKRGNSGKAKVSFSGEFGITQINRITKMVNAEEYATLMNEGLVNEGQAPKYTEHDMQLYRNQSSPFTHPDNDYIDMFTKLGTQQKYNVNVSGGNERLKYFVSLGYFHQ
;
A
#
# COMPACT_ATOMS: atom_id res chain seq x y z
N MET A 1 16.80 26.03 22.01
CA MET A 1 15.63 26.18 21.10
C MET A 1 15.65 25.06 20.10
N ILE A 2 14.53 24.40 19.87
CA ILE A 2 14.42 23.32 18.87
C ILE A 2 14.49 23.96 17.47
N GLY A 3 15.36 23.43 16.59
CA GLY A 3 15.51 23.92 15.21
C GLY A 3 16.56 25.02 14.99
N MET A 4 17.38 25.31 15.99
CA MET A 4 18.47 26.30 15.89
C MET A 4 19.82 25.63 16.08
N LYS A 5 20.85 26.08 15.35
CA LYS A 5 22.24 25.62 15.55
C LYS A 5 22.74 25.98 16.95
N THR A 6 23.39 25.02 17.59
CA THR A 6 24.05 25.28 18.87
C THR A 6 25.20 26.24 18.65
N VAL A 7 25.19 27.38 19.37
CA VAL A 7 26.25 28.38 19.34
C VAL A 7 26.83 28.51 20.75
N GLU A 8 28.11 28.23 20.88
CA GLU A 8 28.84 28.48 22.13
C GLU A 8 29.41 29.90 22.09
N VAL A 9 29.04 30.70 23.09
CA VAL A 9 29.49 32.08 23.20
C VAL A 9 30.11 32.31 24.55
N THR A 10 31.33 32.79 24.57
CA THR A 10 32.04 33.15 25.81
C THR A 10 31.49 34.47 26.35
N VAL A 11 31.00 34.45 27.57
CA VAL A 11 30.46 35.67 28.22
C VAL A 11 31.61 36.61 28.56
N PRO A 12 31.63 37.84 28.03
CA PRO A 12 32.67 38.81 28.36
C PRO A 12 32.54 39.24 29.83
N LYS A 13 33.69 39.37 30.51
CA LYS A 13 33.75 39.73 31.96
C LYS A 13 33.47 41.21 32.21
N ASP A 14 33.30 42.03 31.19
CA ASP A 14 33.16 43.48 31.28
C ASP A 14 31.72 43.99 31.30
N GLY A 15 30.74 43.12 31.54
CA GLY A 15 29.32 43.47 31.73
C GLY A 15 28.61 44.05 30.51
N LYS A 16 29.19 43.93 29.30
CA LYS A 16 28.57 44.41 28.07
C LYS A 16 27.44 43.48 27.64
N THR A 17 26.40 44.03 27.04
CA THR A 17 25.27 43.29 26.51
C THR A 17 25.75 42.38 25.40
N LEU A 18 25.48 41.07 25.56
CA LEU A 18 25.79 40.05 24.56
C LEU A 18 24.57 39.82 23.66
N THR A 19 24.68 40.13 22.37
CA THR A 19 23.65 39.85 21.39
C THR A 19 24.02 38.56 20.66
N VAL A 20 23.29 37.46 20.90
CA VAL A 20 23.49 36.19 20.21
C VAL A 20 22.44 36.07 19.12
N ARG A 21 22.90 35.98 17.86
CA ARG A 21 22.04 35.66 16.72
C ARG A 21 22.03 34.15 16.52
N LEU A 22 20.85 33.54 16.69
CA LEU A 22 20.65 32.14 16.38
C LEU A 22 20.34 31.99 14.90
N HIS A 23 20.96 31.01 14.28
CA HIS A 23 20.69 30.63 12.88
C HIS A 23 19.88 29.35 12.89
N ASP A 24 18.90 29.26 11.98
CA ASP A 24 18.12 28.04 11.81
C ASP A 24 19.04 26.88 11.47
N ASP A 25 18.84 25.76 12.17
CA ASP A 25 19.47 24.49 11.84
C ASP A 25 18.65 23.81 10.74
N THR A 26 18.72 24.38 9.54
CA THR A 26 18.22 23.72 8.34
C THR A 26 19.21 22.62 7.97
N GLN A 27 19.20 21.51 8.72
CA GLN A 27 19.66 20.24 8.16
C GLN A 27 18.65 19.88 7.09
N THR A 28 18.91 20.31 5.87
CA THR A 28 18.32 19.66 4.69
C THR A 28 18.80 18.21 4.76
N LEU A 29 17.92 17.30 5.19
CA LEU A 29 18.13 15.89 4.99
C LEU A 29 18.26 15.73 3.47
N ASP A 30 19.48 15.48 3.01
CA ASP A 30 19.73 15.13 1.62
C ASP A 30 18.93 13.86 1.34
N GLU A 31 17.75 14.01 0.74
CA GLU A 31 16.90 12.89 0.37
C GLU A 31 17.62 12.09 -0.70
N VAL A 32 18.08 10.90 -0.32
CA VAL A 32 18.83 10.00 -1.20
C VAL A 32 17.84 9.05 -1.85
N VAL A 33 17.88 8.95 -3.14
CA VAL A 33 17.07 8.03 -3.94
C VAL A 33 17.96 6.90 -4.44
N VAL A 34 17.47 5.67 -4.30
CA VAL A 34 18.14 4.50 -4.87
C VAL A 34 17.92 4.48 -6.37
N VAL A 35 19.01 4.42 -7.12
CA VAL A 35 19.02 4.30 -8.58
C VAL A 35 19.76 3.03 -8.95
N ALA A 36 19.27 2.28 -9.92
CA ALA A 36 19.81 1.04 -10.50
C ALA A 36 20.88 0.28 -9.66
N TYR A 37 22.10 0.78 -9.58
CA TYR A 37 23.23 0.16 -8.86
C TYR A 37 23.88 1.11 -7.84
N GLY A 38 23.15 2.15 -7.36
CA GLY A 38 23.74 3.09 -6.42
C GLY A 38 22.71 4.00 -5.74
N GLN A 39 23.22 4.84 -4.86
CA GLN A 39 22.43 5.87 -4.21
C GLN A 39 22.85 7.23 -4.79
N GLN A 40 21.88 8.04 -5.21
CA GLN A 40 22.10 9.39 -5.67
C GLN A 40 21.24 10.37 -4.89
N LYS A 41 21.71 11.60 -4.74
CA LYS A 41 20.86 12.66 -4.17
C LYS A 41 19.69 12.92 -5.10
N LYS A 42 18.49 13.04 -4.58
CA LYS A 42 17.25 13.27 -5.34
C LYS A 42 17.38 14.45 -6.32
N VAL A 43 18.10 15.48 -5.92
CA VAL A 43 18.37 16.68 -6.75
C VAL A 43 19.24 16.38 -7.98
N SER A 44 20.04 15.31 -7.95
CA SER A 44 20.97 14.94 -9.03
C SER A 44 20.39 13.96 -10.04
N VAL A 45 19.16 13.49 -9.81
CA VAL A 45 18.51 12.50 -10.68
C VAL A 45 17.80 13.20 -11.83
N THR A 46 18.26 12.97 -13.05
CA THR A 46 17.68 13.54 -14.29
C THR A 46 16.46 12.78 -14.81
N GLY A 47 16.18 11.56 -14.30
CA GLY A 47 15.04 10.73 -14.70
C GLY A 47 13.79 10.98 -13.83
N SER A 48 12.61 10.59 -14.34
CA SER A 48 11.36 10.62 -13.56
C SER A 48 11.34 9.48 -12.54
N ILE A 49 11.99 9.71 -11.40
CA ILE A 49 11.99 8.77 -10.27
C ILE A 49 11.08 9.30 -9.18
N SER A 50 10.20 8.45 -8.67
CA SER A 50 9.40 8.74 -7.48
C SER A 50 9.80 7.78 -6.38
N ALA A 51 10.10 8.30 -5.20
CA ALA A 51 10.45 7.51 -4.02
C ALA A 51 9.46 7.76 -2.89
N VAL A 52 9.21 6.72 -2.12
CA VAL A 52 8.37 6.73 -0.92
C VAL A 52 9.16 6.08 0.21
N GLY A 53 9.24 6.74 1.34
CA GLY A 53 9.92 6.26 2.53
C GLY A 53 9.04 5.40 3.43
N ASN A 54 9.66 4.73 4.41
CA ASN A 54 8.96 3.88 5.38
C ASN A 54 7.82 4.58 6.10
N ARG A 55 7.99 5.86 6.47
CA ARG A 55 6.96 6.62 7.20
C ARG A 55 5.67 6.78 6.40
N GLU A 56 5.79 6.94 5.09
CA GLU A 56 4.64 7.08 4.20
C GLU A 56 3.96 5.74 3.93
N LEU A 57 4.71 4.63 3.95
CA LEU A 57 4.16 3.29 3.78
C LEU A 57 3.29 2.85 4.96
N LYS A 58 3.59 3.33 6.17
CA LYS A 58 2.96 2.94 7.43
C LYS A 58 1.72 3.77 7.82
N GLN A 59 0.95 4.27 6.90
CA GLN A 59 -0.22 5.11 7.26
C GLN A 59 -1.49 4.33 7.57
N GLY A 60 -1.44 3.01 7.64
CA GLY A 60 -2.57 2.16 8.00
C GLY A 60 -2.16 0.71 8.13
N PRO A 61 -2.93 -0.09 8.87
CA PRO A 61 -2.72 -1.53 8.99
C PRO A 61 -3.04 -2.19 7.65
N THR A 62 -2.01 -2.55 6.91
CA THR A 62 -2.15 -3.30 5.65
C THR A 62 -1.28 -4.55 5.72
N SER A 63 -1.84 -5.68 5.28
CA SER A 63 -1.12 -6.94 5.15
C SER A 63 -0.09 -6.89 4.02
N SER A 64 -0.41 -6.17 2.94
CA SER A 64 0.39 -6.14 1.72
C SER A 64 0.99 -4.76 1.47
N VAL A 65 2.30 -4.74 1.21
CA VAL A 65 3.02 -3.53 0.78
C VAL A 65 2.41 -2.95 -0.49
N THR A 66 1.92 -3.79 -1.41
CA THR A 66 1.32 -3.33 -2.67
C THR A 66 0.10 -2.44 -2.42
N ASN A 67 -0.71 -2.77 -1.40
CA ASN A 67 -1.86 -1.96 -1.00
C ASN A 67 -1.42 -0.63 -0.37
N SER A 68 -0.33 -0.64 0.40
CA SER A 68 0.20 0.58 1.02
C SER A 68 0.74 1.60 0.01
N LEU A 69 1.02 1.19 -1.24
CA LEU A 69 1.48 2.08 -2.31
C LEU A 69 0.34 2.80 -3.03
N THR A 70 -0.91 2.39 -2.81
CA THR A 70 -2.07 2.93 -3.52
C THR A 70 -2.21 4.44 -3.31
N GLY A 71 -2.20 5.19 -4.42
CA GLY A 71 -2.35 6.64 -4.41
C GLY A 71 -1.17 7.46 -3.88
N ARG A 72 -0.02 6.82 -3.55
CA ARG A 72 1.14 7.51 -2.94
C ARG A 72 2.24 7.84 -3.92
N ILE A 73 2.33 7.09 -5.00
CA ILE A 73 3.39 7.28 -6.01
C ILE A 73 2.75 7.78 -7.30
N PRO A 74 3.02 9.01 -7.71
CA PRO A 74 2.51 9.53 -8.99
C PRO A 74 2.92 8.63 -10.16
N GLY A 75 1.95 8.23 -11.00
CA GLY A 75 2.17 7.36 -12.15
C GLY A 75 2.26 5.85 -11.83
N LEU A 76 2.10 5.45 -10.57
CA LEU A 76 1.85 4.07 -10.19
C LEU A 76 0.34 3.85 -10.08
N VAL A 77 -0.18 2.91 -10.85
CA VAL A 77 -1.59 2.50 -10.81
C VAL A 77 -1.67 1.16 -10.09
N THR A 78 -2.52 1.10 -9.09
CA THR A 78 -2.76 -0.13 -8.32
C THR A 78 -4.15 -0.64 -8.61
N ARG A 79 -4.31 -1.95 -8.78
CA ARG A 79 -5.59 -2.61 -8.96
C ARG A 79 -5.73 -3.77 -8.00
N GLN A 80 -6.53 -3.59 -6.98
CA GLN A 80 -6.92 -4.67 -6.08
C GLN A 80 -8.15 -5.38 -6.67
N THR A 81 -8.05 -6.68 -6.89
CA THR A 81 -9.12 -7.50 -7.48
C THR A 81 -9.88 -8.30 -6.44
N SER A 82 -9.28 -8.52 -5.28
CA SER A 82 -9.88 -9.26 -4.17
C SER A 82 -9.66 -8.50 -2.86
N GLY A 83 -10.59 -8.63 -1.94
CA GLY A 83 -10.46 -8.18 -0.55
C GLY A 83 -10.42 -9.36 0.43
N ARG A 84 -10.19 -10.57 -0.08
CA ARG A 84 -10.09 -11.77 0.77
C ARG A 84 -8.80 -11.74 1.57
N PRO A 85 -8.84 -12.13 2.84
CA PRO A 85 -7.64 -12.30 3.65
C PRO A 85 -6.61 -13.18 2.95
N GLY A 86 -5.36 -12.68 2.86
CA GLY A 86 -4.25 -13.38 2.20
C GLY A 86 -4.23 -13.32 0.66
N GLU A 87 -5.28 -12.83 0.00
CA GLU A 87 -5.38 -12.67 -1.46
C GLU A 87 -5.71 -11.21 -1.85
N ASP A 88 -5.42 -10.28 -0.99
CA ASP A 88 -5.76 -8.86 -1.12
C ASP A 88 -4.64 -8.01 -1.76
N ALA A 89 -3.54 -8.64 -2.18
CA ALA A 89 -2.44 -7.94 -2.83
C ALA A 89 -2.89 -7.23 -4.13
N ALA A 90 -2.52 -5.95 -4.25
CA ALA A 90 -2.82 -5.18 -5.44
C ALA A 90 -1.81 -5.46 -6.56
N ALA A 91 -2.32 -5.64 -7.79
CA ALA A 91 -1.49 -5.63 -8.99
C ALA A 91 -1.00 -4.20 -9.27
N LEU A 92 0.27 -4.06 -9.64
CA LEU A 92 0.93 -2.78 -9.86
C LEU A 92 1.19 -2.56 -11.35
N TYR A 93 0.94 -1.33 -11.82
CA TYR A 93 1.22 -0.92 -13.20
C TYR A 93 1.85 0.46 -13.19
N ILE A 94 2.90 0.67 -13.99
CA ILE A 94 3.54 1.97 -14.14
C ILE A 94 2.98 2.65 -15.38
N ARG A 95 2.43 3.87 -15.23
CA ARG A 95 1.76 4.65 -16.28
C ARG A 95 0.54 3.95 -16.91
N GLY A 96 -0.02 2.96 -16.20
CA GLY A 96 -1.17 2.19 -16.67
C GLY A 96 -0.77 0.92 -17.41
N ARG A 97 -1.77 0.25 -17.99
CA ARG A 97 -1.59 -1.01 -18.69
C ARG A 97 -1.37 -0.73 -20.18
N ALA A 98 -0.13 -0.84 -20.63
CA ALA A 98 0.28 -0.53 -22.00
C ALA A 98 0.15 -1.73 -22.97
N THR A 99 0.01 -2.95 -22.46
CA THR A 99 -0.06 -4.18 -23.25
C THR A 99 -1.18 -5.09 -22.79
N VAL A 100 -1.69 -5.92 -23.70
CA VAL A 100 -2.67 -6.98 -23.40
C VAL A 100 -2.00 -8.15 -22.67
N ASN A 101 -0.71 -8.36 -22.92
CA ASN A 101 0.11 -9.37 -22.26
C ASN A 101 0.47 -8.93 -20.84
N ASP A 102 1.53 -9.48 -20.29
CA ASP A 102 2.02 -9.08 -18.98
C ASP A 102 2.52 -7.62 -19.00
N ALA A 103 1.84 -6.76 -18.23
CA ALA A 103 2.15 -5.36 -18.05
C ALA A 103 2.77 -5.07 -16.67
N SER A 104 3.14 -6.12 -15.93
CA SER A 104 3.73 -6.00 -14.59
C SER A 104 5.11 -5.34 -14.66
N PRO A 105 5.44 -4.43 -13.73
CA PRO A 105 6.77 -3.86 -13.63
C PRO A 105 7.75 -4.91 -13.09
N LEU A 106 9.03 -4.73 -13.43
CA LEU A 106 10.11 -5.51 -12.81
C LEU A 106 10.28 -5.07 -11.36
N ILE A 107 10.27 -6.02 -10.43
CA ILE A 107 10.45 -5.76 -9.01
C ILE A 107 11.80 -6.27 -8.55
N MET A 108 12.59 -5.35 -7.97
CA MET A 108 13.92 -5.64 -7.45
C MET A 108 13.98 -5.32 -5.97
N VAL A 109 14.23 -6.33 -5.14
CA VAL A 109 14.41 -6.16 -3.69
C VAL A 109 15.88 -6.33 -3.37
N ASP A 110 16.51 -5.27 -2.88
CA ASP A 110 17.96 -5.22 -2.62
C ASP A 110 18.84 -5.70 -3.80
N GLY A 111 18.38 -5.42 -5.03
CA GLY A 111 19.07 -5.80 -6.25
C GLY A 111 18.77 -7.21 -6.78
N ILE A 112 17.88 -7.96 -6.12
CA ILE A 112 17.44 -9.30 -6.54
C ILE A 112 16.00 -9.23 -6.99
N GLU A 113 15.68 -9.83 -8.15
CA GLU A 113 14.31 -9.93 -8.61
C GLU A 113 13.52 -10.94 -7.78
N ARG A 114 12.49 -10.43 -7.12
CA ARG A 114 11.57 -11.24 -6.32
C ARG A 114 10.27 -10.50 -6.06
N ASP A 115 9.21 -11.23 -5.77
CA ASP A 115 7.98 -10.66 -5.26
C ASP A 115 8.22 -10.04 -3.86
N PHE A 116 7.58 -8.91 -3.60
CA PHE A 116 7.65 -8.17 -2.34
C PHE A 116 6.30 -8.06 -1.62
N SER A 117 5.25 -8.66 -2.15
CA SER A 117 3.90 -8.61 -1.56
C SER A 117 3.88 -9.15 -0.12
N GLN A 118 4.78 -10.10 0.19
CA GLN A 118 4.91 -10.73 1.50
C GLN A 118 5.97 -10.08 2.41
N ILE A 119 6.65 -9.01 1.94
CA ILE A 119 7.60 -8.28 2.78
C ILE A 119 6.79 -7.35 3.70
N ASP A 120 7.10 -7.35 4.99
CA ASP A 120 6.46 -6.43 5.92
C ASP A 120 6.85 -4.97 5.59
N PRO A 121 5.88 -4.04 5.49
CA PRO A 121 6.18 -2.60 5.34
C PRO A 121 7.16 -2.07 6.40
N ASP A 122 7.19 -2.71 7.58
CA ASP A 122 8.12 -2.38 8.66
C ASP A 122 9.58 -2.70 8.32
N GLU A 123 9.85 -3.63 7.43
CA GLU A 123 11.20 -4.00 6.98
C GLU A 123 11.71 -3.13 5.84
N ILE A 124 10.84 -2.37 5.19
CA ILE A 124 11.19 -1.54 4.04
C ILE A 124 11.72 -0.19 4.52
N GLU A 125 12.85 0.23 3.97
CA GLU A 125 13.41 1.57 4.16
C GLU A 125 12.82 2.55 3.15
N SER A 126 12.83 2.18 1.86
CA SER A 126 12.29 3.01 0.78
C SER A 126 11.90 2.17 -0.44
N ILE A 127 10.96 2.70 -1.21
CA ILE A 127 10.57 2.18 -2.52
C ILE A 127 10.78 3.27 -3.55
N SER A 128 11.54 2.97 -4.61
CA SER A 128 11.78 3.87 -5.73
C SER A 128 11.17 3.30 -7.00
N VAL A 129 10.43 4.10 -7.75
CA VAL A 129 9.80 3.70 -9.00
C VAL A 129 10.46 4.42 -10.18
N LEU A 130 11.10 3.64 -11.05
CA LEU A 130 11.73 4.09 -12.28
C LEU A 130 10.71 4.00 -13.42
N LYS A 131 10.33 5.15 -13.97
CA LYS A 131 9.23 5.25 -14.94
C LYS A 131 9.71 5.50 -16.35
N ASP A 132 10.92 6.03 -16.53
CA ASP A 132 11.46 6.43 -17.83
C ASP A 132 12.40 5.38 -18.39
N ALA A 133 12.40 5.23 -19.72
CA ALA A 133 13.24 4.28 -20.42
C ALA A 133 14.74 4.50 -20.14
N SER A 134 15.19 5.76 -19.95
CA SER A 134 16.58 6.07 -19.58
C SER A 134 16.96 5.51 -18.21
N ALA A 135 16.05 5.58 -17.23
CA ALA A 135 16.28 5.06 -15.89
C ALA A 135 16.19 3.53 -15.85
N THR A 136 15.41 2.91 -16.74
CA THR A 136 15.21 1.45 -16.78
C THR A 136 16.14 0.74 -17.77
N ALA A 137 16.92 1.47 -18.58
CA ALA A 137 17.79 0.92 -19.62
C ALA A 137 18.79 -0.14 -19.10
N VAL A 138 19.29 0.01 -17.87
CA VAL A 138 20.19 -0.97 -17.23
C VAL A 138 19.53 -2.32 -16.95
N TYR A 139 18.22 -2.41 -16.96
CA TYR A 139 17.44 -3.65 -16.77
C TYR A 139 17.02 -4.29 -18.10
N GLY A 140 17.39 -3.67 -19.24
CA GLY A 140 17.10 -4.17 -20.57
C GLY A 140 15.59 -4.32 -20.83
N VAL A 141 15.22 -5.32 -21.64
CA VAL A 141 13.83 -5.58 -22.04
C VAL A 141 12.90 -5.83 -20.84
N ARG A 142 13.41 -6.41 -19.77
CA ARG A 142 12.63 -6.69 -18.55
C ARG A 142 12.17 -5.41 -17.83
N GLY A 143 12.90 -4.30 -18.01
CA GLY A 143 12.53 -2.99 -17.48
C GLY A 143 11.55 -2.19 -18.35
N ALA A 144 11.05 -2.77 -19.47
CA ALA A 144 10.20 -2.03 -20.43
C ALA A 144 8.89 -1.51 -19.81
N ASN A 145 8.31 -2.24 -18.87
CA ASN A 145 7.10 -1.85 -18.13
C ASN A 145 7.40 -0.98 -16.89
N GLY A 146 8.67 -0.54 -16.73
CA GLY A 146 9.15 0.17 -15.56
C GLY A 146 9.74 -0.78 -14.50
N VAL A 147 10.43 -0.19 -13.52
CA VAL A 147 11.12 -0.93 -12.46
C VAL A 147 10.76 -0.37 -11.10
N ILE A 148 10.45 -1.25 -10.15
CA ILE A 148 10.23 -0.92 -8.75
C ILE A 148 11.43 -1.43 -7.96
N LEU A 149 12.16 -0.52 -7.33
CA LEU A 149 13.29 -0.81 -6.47
C LEU A 149 12.85 -0.74 -5.03
N VAL A 150 12.93 -1.84 -4.32
CA VAL A 150 12.64 -1.93 -2.89
C VAL A 150 13.96 -2.06 -2.14
N THR A 151 14.20 -1.14 -1.21
CA THR A 151 15.36 -1.19 -0.31
C THR A 151 14.88 -1.56 1.07
N THR A 152 15.45 -2.63 1.63
CA THR A 152 15.12 -3.06 2.98
C THR A 152 16.00 -2.36 4.01
N LYS A 153 15.52 -2.28 5.25
CA LYS A 153 16.26 -1.72 6.37
C LYS A 153 17.48 -2.55 6.68
N ARG A 154 18.57 -1.87 6.97
CA ARG A 154 19.84 -2.47 7.36
C ARG A 154 20.23 -2.07 8.77
N GLY A 155 21.08 -2.84 9.40
CA GLY A 155 21.68 -2.49 10.69
C GLY A 155 22.56 -1.24 10.58
N ASN A 156 22.52 -0.44 11.62
CA ASN A 156 23.36 0.75 11.75
C ASN A 156 24.44 0.53 12.82
N SER A 157 25.57 1.23 12.67
CA SER A 157 26.60 1.24 13.73
C SER A 157 26.06 1.98 14.95
N GLY A 158 26.22 1.39 16.14
CA GLY A 158 25.78 1.99 17.40
C GLY A 158 25.17 0.98 18.35
N LYS A 159 24.66 1.50 19.47
CA LYS A 159 23.95 0.68 20.46
C LYS A 159 22.70 0.04 19.84
N ALA A 160 22.36 -1.15 20.31
CA ALA A 160 21.14 -1.84 19.90
C ALA A 160 19.91 -0.95 20.16
N LYS A 161 19.11 -0.75 19.12
CA LYS A 161 17.80 -0.07 19.20
C LYS A 161 16.72 -1.10 18.99
N VAL A 162 15.81 -1.17 19.95
CA VAL A 162 14.61 -2.01 19.87
C VAL A 162 13.43 -1.09 19.56
N SER A 163 12.64 -1.44 18.56
CA SER A 163 11.38 -0.77 18.25
C SER A 163 10.25 -1.78 18.23
N PHE A 164 9.13 -1.40 18.81
CA PHE A 164 7.88 -2.15 18.79
C PHE A 164 6.80 -1.31 18.14
N SER A 165 6.03 -1.91 17.26
CA SER A 165 4.80 -1.34 16.70
C SER A 165 3.66 -2.33 16.86
N GLY A 166 2.48 -1.81 17.25
CA GLY A 166 1.24 -2.58 17.32
C GLY A 166 0.13 -1.77 16.66
N GLU A 167 -0.60 -2.41 15.77
CA GLU A 167 -1.70 -1.80 15.03
C GLU A 167 -2.94 -2.69 15.15
N PHE A 168 -4.08 -2.05 15.36
CA PHE A 168 -5.39 -2.68 15.34
C PHE A 168 -6.28 -1.97 14.33
N GLY A 169 -6.95 -2.72 13.47
CA GLY A 169 -7.83 -2.19 12.44
C GLY A 169 -9.14 -2.95 12.36
N ILE A 170 -10.16 -2.26 11.88
CA ILE A 170 -11.44 -2.84 11.49
C ILE A 170 -11.56 -2.70 9.98
N THR A 171 -11.86 -3.80 9.31
CA THR A 171 -12.07 -3.83 7.86
C THR A 171 -13.54 -4.04 7.54
N GLN A 172 -14.01 -3.24 6.61
CA GLN A 172 -15.38 -3.33 6.10
C GLN A 172 -15.37 -3.14 4.59
N ILE A 173 -16.26 -3.84 3.89
CA ILE A 173 -16.46 -3.60 2.47
C ILE A 173 -17.03 -2.20 2.30
N ASN A 174 -16.28 -1.35 1.61
CA ASN A 174 -16.64 0.06 1.45
C ASN A 174 -17.78 0.26 0.44
N ARG A 175 -17.86 -0.59 -0.58
CA ARG A 175 -18.87 -0.49 -1.63
C ARG A 175 -19.39 -1.87 -2.02
N ILE A 176 -20.66 -2.08 -1.76
CA ILE A 176 -21.40 -3.27 -2.18
C ILE A 176 -22.36 -2.85 -3.30
N THR A 177 -22.36 -3.61 -4.40
CA THR A 177 -23.37 -3.44 -5.44
C THR A 177 -24.71 -3.91 -4.87
N LYS A 178 -25.69 -3.02 -4.80
CA LYS A 178 -27.04 -3.38 -4.38
C LYS A 178 -27.65 -4.27 -5.46
N MET A 179 -28.00 -5.49 -5.08
CA MET A 179 -28.71 -6.44 -5.95
C MET A 179 -30.21 -6.25 -5.79
N VAL A 180 -30.94 -6.66 -6.80
CA VAL A 180 -32.43 -6.72 -6.73
C VAL A 180 -32.84 -7.87 -5.82
N ASN A 181 -33.97 -7.71 -5.13
CA ASN A 181 -34.60 -8.78 -4.35
C ASN A 181 -35.27 -9.81 -5.25
N ALA A 182 -35.78 -10.90 -4.69
CA ALA A 182 -36.38 -11.98 -5.47
C ALA A 182 -37.67 -11.53 -6.20
N GLU A 183 -38.51 -10.67 -5.63
CA GLU A 183 -39.69 -10.10 -6.29
C GLU A 183 -39.30 -9.21 -7.46
N GLU A 184 -38.35 -8.30 -7.25
CA GLU A 184 -37.84 -7.42 -8.30
C GLU A 184 -37.19 -8.21 -9.44
N TYR A 185 -36.42 -9.26 -9.12
CA TYR A 185 -35.83 -10.16 -10.14
C TYR A 185 -36.93 -10.85 -10.95
N ALA A 186 -37.94 -11.43 -10.31
CA ALA A 186 -39.03 -12.12 -10.97
C ALA A 186 -39.85 -11.17 -11.86
N THR A 187 -40.07 -9.93 -11.41
CA THR A 187 -40.74 -8.88 -12.20
C THR A 187 -39.94 -8.54 -13.45
N LEU A 188 -38.64 -8.22 -13.31
CA LEU A 188 -37.78 -7.89 -14.46
C LEU A 188 -37.63 -9.04 -15.44
N MET A 189 -37.56 -10.28 -14.93
CA MET A 189 -37.50 -11.48 -15.78
C MET A 189 -38.78 -11.65 -16.60
N ASN A 190 -39.94 -11.49 -15.99
CA ASN A 190 -41.22 -11.54 -16.70
C ASN A 190 -41.36 -10.44 -17.74
N GLU A 191 -40.95 -9.22 -17.40
CA GLU A 191 -40.94 -8.08 -18.34
C GLU A 191 -40.03 -8.36 -19.55
N GLY A 192 -38.84 -8.92 -19.32
CA GLY A 192 -37.93 -9.33 -20.39
C GLY A 192 -38.55 -10.39 -21.32
N LEU A 193 -39.15 -11.43 -20.76
CA LEU A 193 -39.80 -12.49 -21.52
C LEU A 193 -40.99 -11.98 -22.34
N VAL A 194 -41.81 -11.12 -21.75
CA VAL A 194 -42.95 -10.49 -22.48
C VAL A 194 -42.46 -9.62 -23.65
N ASN A 195 -41.39 -8.85 -23.45
CA ASN A 195 -40.78 -8.05 -24.49
C ASN A 195 -40.21 -8.87 -25.66
N GLU A 196 -39.79 -10.11 -25.36
CA GLU A 196 -39.35 -11.11 -26.36
C GLU A 196 -40.53 -11.87 -27.01
N GLY A 197 -41.78 -11.58 -26.64
CA GLY A 197 -42.98 -12.26 -27.11
C GLY A 197 -43.19 -13.62 -26.47
N GLN A 198 -42.56 -13.92 -25.37
CA GLN A 198 -42.70 -15.15 -24.59
C GLN A 198 -43.70 -14.99 -23.44
N ALA A 199 -44.22 -16.11 -22.92
CA ALA A 199 -45.08 -16.09 -21.76
C ALA A 199 -44.28 -15.79 -20.50
N PRO A 200 -44.88 -15.07 -19.51
CA PRO A 200 -44.25 -14.85 -18.19
C PRO A 200 -43.90 -16.18 -17.52
N LYS A 201 -42.74 -16.25 -16.90
CA LYS A 201 -42.26 -17.43 -16.18
C LYS A 201 -42.83 -17.52 -14.77
N TYR A 202 -42.94 -16.39 -14.10
CA TYR A 202 -43.46 -16.29 -12.72
C TYR A 202 -44.89 -15.84 -12.74
N THR A 203 -45.77 -16.61 -12.03
CA THR A 203 -47.20 -16.27 -11.92
C THR A 203 -47.43 -15.15 -10.89
N GLU A 204 -48.61 -14.56 -10.89
CA GLU A 204 -49.00 -13.58 -9.85
C GLU A 204 -48.98 -14.22 -8.44
N HIS A 205 -49.27 -15.50 -8.34
CA HIS A 205 -49.16 -16.26 -7.08
C HIS A 205 -47.69 -16.35 -6.61
N ASP A 206 -46.75 -16.63 -7.52
CA ASP A 206 -45.33 -16.67 -7.19
C ASP A 206 -44.84 -15.29 -6.71
N MET A 207 -45.29 -14.24 -7.38
CA MET A 207 -44.96 -12.84 -7.01
C MET A 207 -45.46 -12.52 -5.58
N GLN A 208 -46.66 -12.95 -5.23
CA GLN A 208 -47.20 -12.78 -3.86
C GLN A 208 -46.36 -13.57 -2.82
N LEU A 209 -45.93 -14.78 -3.16
CA LEU A 209 -45.11 -15.61 -2.28
C LEU A 209 -43.72 -14.95 -2.03
N TYR A 210 -43.12 -14.39 -3.06
CA TYR A 210 -41.86 -13.60 -2.91
C TYR A 210 -42.07 -12.33 -2.06
N ARG A 211 -43.16 -11.60 -2.29
CA ARG A 211 -43.45 -10.36 -1.55
C ARG A 211 -43.69 -10.62 -0.06
N ASN A 212 -44.50 -11.64 0.25
CA ASN A 212 -44.93 -11.93 1.60
C ASN A 212 -43.99 -12.86 2.35
N GLN A 213 -43.00 -13.45 1.65
CA GLN A 213 -42.10 -14.47 2.19
C GLN A 213 -42.81 -15.60 2.98
N SER A 214 -44.06 -15.95 2.54
CA SER A 214 -44.85 -16.94 3.20
C SER A 214 -44.38 -18.39 2.92
N SER A 215 -43.56 -18.61 1.94
CA SER A 215 -42.95 -19.88 1.59
C SER A 215 -41.45 -19.77 1.34
N PRO A 216 -40.64 -19.47 2.34
CA PRO A 216 -39.21 -19.16 2.17
C PRO A 216 -38.36 -20.34 1.65
N PHE A 217 -38.85 -21.58 1.77
CA PHE A 217 -38.15 -22.73 1.22
C PHE A 217 -38.32 -22.90 -0.28
N THR A 218 -39.46 -22.50 -0.84
CA THR A 218 -39.78 -22.63 -2.27
C THR A 218 -39.54 -21.30 -3.02
N HIS A 219 -39.73 -20.17 -2.34
CA HIS A 219 -39.57 -18.82 -2.86
C HIS A 219 -38.65 -18.02 -1.94
N PRO A 220 -37.35 -18.39 -1.86
CA PRO A 220 -36.39 -17.73 -1.00
C PRO A 220 -36.05 -16.32 -1.52
N ASP A 221 -35.82 -15.39 -0.59
CA ASP A 221 -35.25 -14.06 -0.86
C ASP A 221 -34.01 -13.91 0.03
N ASN A 222 -32.89 -14.41 -0.46
CA ASN A 222 -31.64 -14.43 0.29
C ASN A 222 -30.69 -13.38 -0.24
N ASP A 223 -30.27 -12.44 0.59
CA ASP A 223 -29.13 -11.59 0.31
C ASP A 223 -27.82 -12.32 0.64
N TYR A 224 -27.26 -12.98 -0.37
CA TYR A 224 -26.01 -13.71 -0.23
C TYR A 224 -24.83 -12.79 0.08
N ILE A 225 -24.87 -11.52 -0.34
CA ILE A 225 -23.80 -10.57 -0.06
C ILE A 225 -23.78 -10.29 1.44
N ASP A 226 -24.93 -9.98 2.04
CA ASP A 226 -25.04 -9.73 3.48
C ASP A 226 -24.70 -10.99 4.31
N MET A 227 -25.08 -12.17 3.83
CA MET A 227 -24.76 -13.45 4.50
C MET A 227 -23.26 -13.75 4.57
N PHE A 228 -22.50 -13.40 3.51
CA PHE A 228 -21.08 -13.74 3.40
C PHE A 228 -20.13 -12.58 3.72
N THR A 229 -20.65 -11.36 3.90
CA THR A 229 -19.85 -10.19 4.25
C THR A 229 -20.00 -9.85 5.73
N LYS A 230 -18.90 -9.77 6.44
CA LYS A 230 -18.87 -9.41 7.86
C LYS A 230 -17.79 -8.36 8.10
N LEU A 231 -17.90 -7.66 9.21
CA LEU A 231 -16.82 -6.85 9.72
C LEU A 231 -15.63 -7.75 10.05
N GLY A 232 -14.49 -7.44 9.46
CA GLY A 232 -13.22 -8.08 9.78
C GLY A 232 -12.43 -7.27 10.79
N THR A 233 -11.55 -7.92 11.52
CA THR A 233 -10.58 -7.27 12.39
C THR A 233 -9.17 -7.61 11.92
N GLN A 234 -8.28 -6.65 11.98
CA GLN A 234 -6.87 -6.83 11.64
C GLN A 234 -6.01 -6.48 12.86
N GLN A 235 -5.02 -7.29 13.12
CA GLN A 235 -4.04 -7.07 14.18
C GLN A 235 -2.64 -7.27 13.61
N LYS A 236 -1.77 -6.32 13.82
CA LYS A 236 -0.38 -6.38 13.39
C LYS A 236 0.53 -5.99 14.55
N TYR A 237 1.49 -6.84 14.83
CA TYR A 237 2.54 -6.58 15.82
C TYR A 237 3.89 -6.80 15.18
N ASN A 238 4.80 -5.86 15.37
CA ASN A 238 6.15 -5.97 14.82
C ASN A 238 7.19 -5.52 15.84
N VAL A 239 8.25 -6.31 15.97
CA VAL A 239 9.41 -6.02 16.81
C VAL A 239 10.65 -5.99 15.94
N ASN A 240 11.36 -4.88 15.94
CA ASN A 240 12.60 -4.73 15.20
C ASN A 240 13.75 -4.44 16.15
N VAL A 241 14.87 -5.10 15.92
CA VAL A 241 16.12 -4.86 16.63
C VAL A 241 17.21 -4.53 15.62
N SER A 242 17.83 -3.39 15.75
CA SER A 242 18.93 -2.96 14.88
C SER A 242 20.10 -2.46 15.70
N GLY A 243 21.31 -2.75 15.25
CA GLY A 243 22.52 -2.33 15.92
C GLY A 243 23.77 -2.81 15.22
N GLY A 244 24.91 -2.60 15.84
CA GLY A 244 26.16 -3.11 15.31
C GLY A 244 27.37 -2.23 15.61
N ASN A 245 28.48 -2.64 15.07
CA ASN A 245 29.74 -1.90 15.10
C ASN A 245 30.27 -1.71 13.68
N GLU A 246 31.48 -1.22 13.52
CA GLU A 246 32.08 -1.02 12.20
C GLU A 246 32.25 -2.33 11.40
N ARG A 247 32.40 -3.46 12.09
CA ARG A 247 32.65 -4.77 11.47
C ARG A 247 31.39 -5.59 11.24
N LEU A 248 30.40 -5.46 12.14
CA LEU A 248 29.16 -6.22 12.08
C LEU A 248 27.97 -5.30 12.34
N LYS A 249 27.04 -5.27 11.40
CA LYS A 249 25.75 -4.57 11.51
C LYS A 249 24.65 -5.60 11.36
N TYR A 250 23.62 -5.49 12.19
CA TYR A 250 22.50 -6.42 12.15
C TYR A 250 21.16 -5.68 12.19
N PHE A 251 20.19 -6.22 11.49
CA PHE A 251 18.79 -5.88 11.58
C PHE A 251 17.99 -7.18 11.67
N VAL A 252 17.16 -7.30 12.69
CA VAL A 252 16.29 -8.46 12.90
C VAL A 252 14.87 -7.94 13.07
N SER A 253 13.94 -8.53 12.34
CA SER A 253 12.51 -8.21 12.41
C SER A 253 11.71 -9.45 12.75
N LEU A 254 10.71 -9.30 13.60
CA LEU A 254 9.71 -10.32 13.89
C LEU A 254 8.33 -9.68 13.79
N GLY A 255 7.54 -10.11 12.82
CA GLY A 255 6.20 -9.63 12.58
C GLY A 255 5.16 -10.71 12.85
N TYR A 256 4.02 -10.32 13.40
CA TYR A 256 2.81 -11.12 13.48
C TYR A 256 1.66 -10.33 12.89
N PHE A 257 0.93 -10.95 11.97
CA PHE A 257 -0.26 -10.39 11.34
C PHE A 257 -1.41 -11.40 11.41
N HIS A 258 -2.57 -10.90 11.80
CA HIS A 258 -3.82 -11.67 11.82
C HIS A 258 -4.94 -10.83 11.21
N GLN A 259 -5.71 -11.47 10.32
CA GLN A 259 -6.83 -10.86 9.62
C GLN A 259 -8.04 -11.79 9.65
#